data_1e3f37b198b08e1faa49b27fccc28ecc
#
_entry.id   1e3f37b198b08e1faa49b27fccc28ecc
#
_cell.length_a   1.000
_cell.length_b   1.000
_cell.length_c   1.000
_cell.angle_alpha   90.00
_cell.angle_beta   90.00
_cell.angle_gamma   90.00
#
_symmetry.space_group_name_H-M   'P 1'
#
loop_
_entity.id
_entity.type
_entity.pdbx_description
1 polymer ?
#
loop_
_entity_poly.entity_id
_entity_poly.type
_entity_poly.pdbx_seq_one_letter_code
_entity_poly.pdbx_strand_id
1 'polypeptide(L)'
;MVDIISKKRDGKALSTEEIQFFIDGYTNGEIPDYQASALAMAIFFQDMNDQERADLTMAMVGSGDTIDLSAIEGIKVDKHSTGGVGDTTTLVLAPLVAAVGVPVAKMSGRGLGHTGGTIDKLESIEGFHIELDKKDFIDLVNRDKVAVIGQSGNLTPADKKMYALRDVTGTVNSIPLIASSIMSKKIAAGADAIVLDVKTGAGAFMKTDEDAENLAHAMVRIGNNVGRNTMAVISDMSQPLGEAIGNALEVKEAIDTLKGQGPADLTELVLVLGSQMVVLAKQAETLDEARAKLIEVIENGAALEKFKTFLSNQGGDASIVDHPEKLPQAKYQIEVPAKTSGFVSQIVADEIGIAAMILGAGRATKEDEINLAVGLMLRKKVGDAVKEGESLVTIFADQEDVENVKAKIYENIQISDHAIAPTLVHKVITE
;
A
#
# COMPACT_ATOMS: atom_id res chain seq x y z
N MET A 1 28.45 -21.79 -0.62
CA MET A 1 27.04 -21.66 -1.00
C MET A 1 26.28 -22.97 -0.96
N VAL A 2 26.78 -24.06 -1.55
CA VAL A 2 26.09 -25.37 -1.60
C VAL A 2 25.76 -25.89 -0.20
N ASP A 3 26.67 -25.76 0.77
CA ASP A 3 26.43 -26.20 2.15
C ASP A 3 25.29 -25.42 2.83
N ILE A 4 25.18 -24.13 2.56
CA ILE A 4 24.08 -23.27 3.05
C ILE A 4 22.72 -23.72 2.47
N ILE A 5 22.68 -23.97 1.14
CA ILE A 5 21.49 -24.50 0.47
C ILE A 5 21.08 -25.84 1.06
N SER A 6 22.05 -26.78 1.20
CA SER A 6 21.79 -28.12 1.76
C SER A 6 21.31 -28.04 3.20
N LYS A 7 21.91 -27.18 4.01
CA LYS A 7 21.51 -26.95 5.41
C LYS A 7 20.06 -26.49 5.52
N LYS A 8 19.65 -25.49 4.71
CA LYS A 8 18.27 -25.01 4.70
C LYS A 8 17.31 -26.04 4.10
N ARG A 9 17.67 -26.68 2.99
CA ARG A 9 16.90 -27.78 2.38
C ARG A 9 16.54 -28.87 3.39
N ASP A 10 17.48 -29.20 4.29
CA ASP A 10 17.33 -30.24 5.31
C ASP A 10 16.63 -29.74 6.59
N GLY A 11 16.00 -28.56 6.56
CA GLY A 11 15.19 -27.99 7.62
C GLY A 11 15.99 -27.38 8.77
N LYS A 12 17.29 -27.12 8.59
CA LYS A 12 18.14 -26.52 9.64
C LYS A 12 18.16 -25.01 9.51
N ALA A 13 18.23 -24.32 10.67
CA ALA A 13 18.36 -22.87 10.70
C ALA A 13 19.73 -22.41 10.18
N LEU A 14 19.74 -21.34 9.41
CA LEU A 14 20.95 -20.65 8.98
C LEU A 14 21.46 -19.71 10.07
N SER A 15 22.78 -19.56 10.16
CA SER A 15 23.38 -18.55 11.07
C SER A 15 23.34 -17.17 10.46
N THR A 16 23.55 -16.14 11.28
CA THR A 16 23.68 -14.75 10.86
C THR A 16 24.76 -14.58 9.80
N GLU A 17 25.94 -15.25 9.98
CA GLU A 17 27.06 -15.21 9.08
C GLU A 17 26.76 -15.87 7.73
N GLU A 18 26.00 -16.98 7.75
CA GLU A 18 25.59 -17.66 6.50
C GLU A 18 24.62 -16.82 5.69
N ILE A 19 23.68 -16.14 6.35
CA ILE A 19 22.73 -15.23 5.72
C ILE A 19 23.47 -14.00 5.17
N GLN A 20 24.36 -13.40 5.95
CA GLN A 20 25.17 -12.27 5.49
C GLN A 20 26.04 -12.63 4.31
N PHE A 21 26.72 -13.79 4.34
CA PHE A 21 27.52 -14.31 3.22
C PHE A 21 26.69 -14.44 1.94
N PHE A 22 25.45 -14.96 2.07
CA PHE A 22 24.55 -15.08 0.93
C PHE A 22 24.15 -13.72 0.36
N ILE A 23 23.72 -12.80 1.21
CA ILE A 23 23.27 -11.48 0.76
C ILE A 23 24.40 -10.67 0.12
N ASP A 24 25.56 -10.64 0.74
CA ASP A 24 26.73 -9.93 0.18
C ASP A 24 27.17 -10.52 -1.17
N GLY A 25 27.37 -11.84 -1.20
CA GLY A 25 27.82 -12.51 -2.41
C GLY A 25 26.80 -12.44 -3.56
N TYR A 26 25.51 -12.51 -3.26
CA TYR A 26 24.47 -12.38 -4.28
C TYR A 26 24.36 -10.93 -4.78
N THR A 27 24.39 -9.97 -3.88
CA THR A 27 24.32 -8.54 -4.25
C THR A 27 25.49 -8.13 -5.14
N ASN A 28 26.70 -8.59 -4.80
CA ASN A 28 27.93 -8.28 -5.53
C ASN A 28 28.13 -9.12 -6.82
N GLY A 29 27.24 -10.10 -7.09
CA GLY A 29 27.33 -10.95 -8.28
C GLY A 29 28.30 -12.13 -8.18
N GLU A 30 28.82 -12.43 -6.99
CA GLU A 30 29.70 -13.58 -6.73
C GLU A 30 28.91 -14.88 -6.63
N ILE A 31 27.64 -14.82 -6.15
CA ILE A 31 26.71 -15.95 -6.10
C ILE A 31 25.78 -15.87 -7.31
N PRO A 32 25.74 -16.90 -8.17
CA PRO A 32 24.90 -16.88 -9.36
C PRO A 32 23.42 -17.13 -9.04
N ASP A 33 22.54 -16.68 -9.96
CA ASP A 33 21.09 -16.75 -9.83
C ASP A 33 20.58 -18.18 -9.54
N TYR A 34 21.17 -19.22 -10.12
CA TYR A 34 20.72 -20.60 -9.88
C TYR A 34 20.96 -21.06 -8.43
N GLN A 35 22.02 -20.58 -7.76
CA GLN A 35 22.25 -20.86 -6.33
C GLN A 35 21.31 -20.05 -5.44
N ALA A 36 21.09 -18.77 -5.77
CA ALA A 36 20.14 -17.94 -5.07
C ALA A 36 18.71 -18.47 -5.21
N SER A 37 18.32 -18.92 -6.40
CA SER A 37 17.02 -19.55 -6.65
C SER A 37 16.85 -20.86 -5.86
N ALA A 38 17.89 -21.70 -5.79
CA ALA A 38 17.86 -22.93 -5.00
C ALA A 38 17.66 -22.63 -3.50
N LEU A 39 18.35 -21.62 -2.96
CA LEU A 39 18.17 -21.20 -1.57
C LEU A 39 16.76 -20.63 -1.34
N ALA A 40 16.27 -19.76 -2.24
CA ALA A 40 14.91 -19.21 -2.14
C ALA A 40 13.84 -20.32 -2.13
N MET A 41 14.00 -21.37 -2.94
CA MET A 41 13.10 -22.51 -2.96
C MET A 41 13.24 -23.38 -1.69
N ALA A 42 14.45 -23.54 -1.16
CA ALA A 42 14.64 -24.20 0.13
C ALA A 42 13.94 -23.44 1.27
N ILE A 43 14.07 -22.11 1.30
CA ILE A 43 13.35 -21.24 2.27
C ILE A 43 11.83 -21.36 2.07
N PHE A 44 11.35 -21.40 0.82
CA PHE A 44 9.93 -21.54 0.53
C PHE A 44 9.30 -22.78 1.18
N PHE A 45 9.99 -23.92 1.14
CA PHE A 45 9.48 -25.17 1.70
C PHE A 45 9.79 -25.38 3.18
N GLN A 46 10.89 -24.85 3.68
CA GLN A 46 11.35 -25.09 5.06
C GLN A 46 11.06 -23.93 6.01
N ASP A 47 10.62 -22.79 5.48
CA ASP A 47 10.42 -21.55 6.24
C ASP A 47 11.73 -21.05 6.91
N MET A 48 11.61 -19.99 7.69
CA MET A 48 12.66 -19.38 8.50
C MET A 48 12.12 -19.11 9.90
N ASN A 49 12.93 -19.31 10.93
CA ASN A 49 12.57 -18.88 12.28
C ASN A 49 12.69 -17.33 12.40
N ASP A 50 12.25 -16.80 13.53
CA ASP A 50 12.21 -15.34 13.75
C ASP A 50 13.60 -14.68 13.69
N GLN A 51 14.65 -15.39 14.17
CA GLN A 51 16.03 -14.91 14.10
C GLN A 51 16.53 -14.87 12.65
N GLU A 52 16.31 -15.93 11.88
CA GLU A 52 16.68 -15.97 10.45
C GLU A 52 15.99 -14.85 9.66
N ARG A 53 14.70 -14.61 9.92
CA ARG A 53 13.93 -13.53 9.26
C ARG A 53 14.47 -12.15 9.60
N ALA A 54 14.82 -11.91 10.86
CA ALA A 54 15.44 -10.66 11.32
C ALA A 54 16.83 -10.48 10.69
N ASP A 55 17.66 -11.50 10.68
CA ASP A 55 19.01 -11.47 10.11
C ASP A 55 18.95 -11.22 8.58
N LEU A 56 18.07 -11.90 7.86
CA LEU A 56 17.86 -11.69 6.43
C LEU A 56 17.42 -10.25 6.14
N THR A 57 16.48 -9.74 6.93
CA THR A 57 15.99 -8.37 6.80
C THR A 57 17.12 -7.36 7.02
N MET A 58 17.91 -7.53 8.07
CA MET A 58 19.00 -6.60 8.39
C MET A 58 20.17 -6.71 7.41
N ALA A 59 20.46 -7.89 6.87
CA ALA A 59 21.44 -8.06 5.81
C ALA A 59 20.98 -7.30 4.54
N MET A 60 19.69 -7.36 4.18
CA MET A 60 19.14 -6.59 3.06
C MET A 60 19.20 -5.07 3.33
N VAL A 61 18.91 -4.62 4.56
CA VAL A 61 19.05 -3.20 4.97
C VAL A 61 20.49 -2.74 4.78
N GLY A 62 21.45 -3.53 5.25
CA GLY A 62 22.88 -3.23 5.16
C GLY A 62 23.48 -3.30 3.75
N SER A 63 22.74 -3.84 2.76
CA SER A 63 23.23 -3.96 1.40
C SER A 63 23.29 -2.65 0.60
N GLY A 64 22.66 -1.59 1.09
CA GLY A 64 22.58 -0.29 0.41
C GLY A 64 22.49 0.89 1.38
N ASP A 65 21.95 1.98 0.87
CA ASP A 65 21.78 3.21 1.65
C ASP A 65 20.67 3.08 2.69
N THR A 66 20.84 3.75 3.81
CA THR A 66 19.83 3.95 4.83
C THR A 66 19.57 5.44 5.03
N ILE A 67 18.33 5.80 5.34
CA ILE A 67 17.97 7.18 5.63
C ILE A 67 18.03 7.41 7.14
N ASP A 68 18.90 8.31 7.55
CA ASP A 68 18.94 8.80 8.92
C ASP A 68 17.91 9.92 9.09
N LEU A 69 16.86 9.65 9.86
CA LEU A 69 15.78 10.58 10.22
C LEU A 69 15.94 11.13 11.64
N SER A 70 17.08 10.94 12.28
CA SER A 70 17.32 11.39 13.68
C SER A 70 17.19 12.91 13.87
N ALA A 71 17.40 13.70 12.81
CA ALA A 71 17.19 15.14 12.81
C ALA A 71 15.71 15.56 12.77
N ILE A 72 14.78 14.63 12.60
CA ILE A 72 13.33 14.88 12.69
C ILE A 72 12.90 14.66 14.14
N GLU A 73 12.26 15.70 14.71
CA GLU A 73 11.74 15.63 16.07
C GLU A 73 10.51 14.70 16.18
N GLY A 74 10.45 13.95 17.27
CA GLY A 74 9.36 13.01 17.57
C GLY A 74 9.57 11.63 16.96
N ILE A 75 8.58 10.75 17.18
CA ILE A 75 8.58 9.37 16.69
C ILE A 75 8.02 9.35 15.26
N LYS A 76 8.85 8.97 14.29
CA LYS A 76 8.46 8.82 12.89
C LYS A 76 7.74 7.50 12.72
N VAL A 77 6.45 7.58 12.42
CA VAL A 77 5.62 6.39 12.18
C VAL A 77 5.35 6.27 10.69
N ASP A 78 5.79 5.17 10.10
CA ASP A 78 5.43 4.85 8.70
C ASP A 78 4.24 3.88 8.66
N LYS A 79 3.43 4.00 7.64
CA LYS A 79 2.36 3.04 7.30
C LYS A 79 2.72 2.33 6.02
N HIS A 80 2.62 1.01 6.01
CA HIS A 80 2.77 0.21 4.81
C HIS A 80 1.52 -0.63 4.55
N SER A 81 1.05 -0.65 3.30
CA SER A 81 0.04 -1.59 2.83
C SER A 81 0.69 -2.69 2.00
N THR A 82 0.20 -3.92 2.14
CA THR A 82 0.61 -5.03 1.26
C THR A 82 0.07 -4.88 -0.17
N GLY A 83 -0.73 -3.84 -0.41
CA GLY A 83 -1.27 -3.50 -1.72
C GLY A 83 -2.67 -4.06 -1.98
N GLY A 84 -3.37 -3.41 -2.89
CA GLY A 84 -4.73 -3.78 -3.26
C GLY A 84 -5.29 -2.82 -4.30
N VAL A 85 -6.58 -2.91 -4.54
CA VAL A 85 -7.32 -2.11 -5.52
C VAL A 85 -8.06 -0.99 -4.79
N GLY A 86 -7.90 0.26 -5.26
CA GLY A 86 -8.50 1.43 -4.62
C GLY A 86 -7.87 1.78 -3.27
N ASP A 87 -6.65 1.31 -3.00
CA ASP A 87 -5.95 1.62 -1.74
C ASP A 87 -5.45 3.06 -1.74
N THR A 88 -6.34 3.96 -1.35
CA THR A 88 -6.11 5.41 -1.24
C THR A 88 -5.62 5.82 0.16
N THR A 89 -5.49 4.86 1.07
CA THR A 89 -5.23 5.12 2.51
C THR A 89 -4.05 6.04 2.77
N THR A 90 -2.94 5.93 2.04
CA THR A 90 -1.75 6.77 2.27
C THR A 90 -2.01 8.25 1.99
N LEU A 91 -2.78 8.58 0.94
CA LEU A 91 -3.10 9.97 0.59
C LEU A 91 -3.95 10.66 1.67
N VAL A 92 -4.79 9.89 2.35
CA VAL A 92 -5.62 10.39 3.45
C VAL A 92 -4.83 10.41 4.75
N LEU A 93 -4.14 9.30 5.09
CA LEU A 93 -3.45 9.13 6.37
C LEU A 93 -2.30 10.12 6.55
N ALA A 94 -1.48 10.37 5.52
CA ALA A 94 -0.30 11.21 5.67
C ALA A 94 -0.65 12.61 6.17
N PRO A 95 -1.56 13.38 5.53
CA PRO A 95 -1.96 14.69 6.05
C PRO A 95 -2.81 14.59 7.32
N LEU A 96 -3.64 13.55 7.47
CA LEU A 96 -4.53 13.38 8.61
C LEU A 96 -3.75 13.22 9.93
N VAL A 97 -2.79 12.29 9.98
CA VAL A 97 -1.98 12.07 11.20
C VAL A 97 -0.96 13.21 11.42
N ALA A 98 -0.48 13.84 10.35
CA ALA A 98 0.36 15.03 10.45
C ALA A 98 -0.39 16.21 11.08
N ALA A 99 -1.69 16.34 10.85
CA ALA A 99 -2.53 17.38 11.43
C ALA A 99 -2.67 17.25 12.97
N VAL A 100 -2.49 16.05 13.51
CA VAL A 100 -2.45 15.79 14.97
C VAL A 100 -1.01 15.69 15.52
N GLY A 101 0.00 16.07 14.74
CA GLY A 101 1.38 16.20 15.18
C GLY A 101 2.28 14.99 14.97
N VAL A 102 1.82 13.94 14.30
CA VAL A 102 2.65 12.77 13.95
C VAL A 102 3.59 13.12 12.79
N PRO A 103 4.92 13.00 12.94
CA PRO A 103 5.84 13.20 11.84
C PRO A 103 5.75 12.05 10.83
N VAL A 104 5.43 12.39 9.57
CA VAL A 104 5.32 11.45 8.45
C VAL A 104 6.44 11.73 7.44
N ALA A 105 7.54 11.01 7.57
CA ALA A 105 8.66 11.01 6.64
C ALA A 105 8.53 9.76 5.75
N LYS A 106 7.72 9.86 4.68
CA LYS A 106 7.31 8.69 3.93
C LYS A 106 8.13 8.49 2.65
N MET A 107 8.63 7.28 2.48
CA MET A 107 9.15 6.80 1.21
C MET A 107 8.11 5.88 0.55
N SER A 108 7.82 6.12 -0.71
CA SER A 108 6.79 5.38 -1.46
C SER A 108 7.30 4.94 -2.82
N GLY A 109 6.65 3.93 -3.40
CA GLY A 109 6.93 3.41 -4.73
C GLY A 109 5.83 3.68 -5.74
N ARG A 110 6.10 3.33 -7.00
CA ARG A 110 5.12 3.28 -8.09
C ARG A 110 4.32 1.99 -8.01
N GLY A 111 3.12 2.00 -8.58
CA GLY A 111 2.29 0.81 -8.75
C GLY A 111 2.85 -0.15 -9.79
N LEU A 112 2.50 -1.42 -9.65
CA LEU A 112 2.77 -2.49 -10.61
C LEU A 112 1.47 -3.23 -10.94
N GLY A 113 1.28 -3.57 -12.20
CA GLY A 113 0.09 -4.27 -12.65
C GLY A 113 -1.17 -3.43 -12.45
N HIS A 114 -2.18 -4.08 -11.90
CA HIS A 114 -3.50 -3.49 -11.64
C HIS A 114 -3.61 -2.74 -10.31
N THR A 115 -2.55 -2.73 -9.49
CA THR A 115 -2.53 -1.99 -8.23
C THR A 115 -1.95 -0.60 -8.45
N GLY A 116 -2.66 0.45 -8.01
CA GLY A 116 -2.21 1.83 -8.11
C GLY A 116 -1.13 2.17 -7.07
N GLY A 117 -0.05 2.85 -7.49
CA GLY A 117 0.99 3.32 -6.58
C GLY A 117 0.71 4.72 -6.03
N THR A 118 1.14 4.99 -4.81
CA THR A 118 0.99 6.32 -4.19
C THR A 118 1.65 7.42 -5.03
N ILE A 119 2.82 7.13 -5.59
CA ILE A 119 3.56 8.08 -6.46
C ILE A 119 2.76 8.39 -7.73
N ASP A 120 2.20 7.37 -8.38
CA ASP A 120 1.43 7.56 -9.62
C ASP A 120 0.18 8.43 -9.36
N LYS A 121 -0.46 8.29 -8.20
CA LYS A 121 -1.60 9.12 -7.78
C LYS A 121 -1.16 10.57 -7.56
N LEU A 122 -0.07 10.79 -6.84
CA LEU A 122 0.46 12.14 -6.59
C LEU A 122 0.92 12.83 -7.88
N GLU A 123 1.42 12.10 -8.87
CA GLU A 123 1.79 12.63 -10.18
C GLU A 123 0.60 13.12 -11.01
N SER A 124 -0.64 12.77 -10.65
CA SER A 124 -1.83 13.37 -11.25
C SER A 124 -2.05 14.83 -10.84
N ILE A 125 -1.32 15.31 -9.83
CA ILE A 125 -1.35 16.68 -9.34
C ILE A 125 -0.26 17.48 -10.05
N GLU A 126 -0.66 18.46 -10.84
CA GLU A 126 0.28 19.30 -11.63
C GLU A 126 1.35 19.92 -10.73
N GLY A 127 2.61 19.77 -11.15
CA GLY A 127 3.77 20.33 -10.47
C GLY A 127 4.26 19.57 -9.25
N PHE A 128 3.59 18.48 -8.82
CA PHE A 128 4.03 17.74 -7.64
C PHE A 128 5.36 17.01 -7.88
N HIS A 129 6.33 17.23 -6.99
CA HIS A 129 7.67 16.65 -7.05
C HIS A 129 7.88 15.60 -5.96
N ILE A 130 8.29 14.40 -6.37
CA ILE A 130 8.63 13.28 -5.48
C ILE A 130 10.13 13.20 -5.17
N GLU A 131 10.94 13.97 -5.87
CA GLU A 131 12.39 14.02 -5.68
C GLU A 131 12.71 15.25 -4.83
N LEU A 132 13.13 15.01 -3.60
CA LEU A 132 13.61 16.03 -2.67
C LEU A 132 15.02 15.64 -2.22
N ASP A 133 15.88 16.61 -1.99
CA ASP A 133 17.12 16.32 -1.29
C ASP A 133 16.87 15.98 0.18
N LYS A 134 17.85 15.33 0.81
CA LYS A 134 17.71 14.87 2.20
C LYS A 134 17.41 16.02 3.17
N LYS A 135 18.02 17.19 2.94
CA LYS A 135 17.86 18.34 3.81
C LYS A 135 16.45 18.91 3.71
N ASP A 136 15.96 19.14 2.48
CA ASP A 136 14.61 19.64 2.24
C ASP A 136 13.56 18.69 2.78
N PHE A 137 13.73 17.38 2.59
CA PHE A 137 12.84 16.36 3.14
C PHE A 137 12.74 16.43 4.67
N ILE A 138 13.88 16.51 5.37
CA ILE A 138 13.91 16.65 6.83
C ILE A 138 13.29 17.96 7.28
N ASP A 139 13.63 19.09 6.64
CA ASP A 139 13.12 20.42 6.97
C ASP A 139 11.60 20.50 6.81
N LEU A 140 11.05 19.89 5.75
CA LEU A 140 9.59 19.82 5.52
C LEU A 140 8.89 19.03 6.63
N VAL A 141 9.40 17.87 7.00
CA VAL A 141 8.77 17.05 8.04
C VAL A 141 8.88 17.73 9.41
N ASN A 142 9.97 18.38 9.73
CA ASN A 142 10.10 19.15 10.98
C ASN A 142 9.10 20.31 11.04
N ARG A 143 8.94 21.05 9.93
CA ARG A 143 8.07 22.22 9.87
C ARG A 143 6.59 21.85 9.79
N ASP A 144 6.24 20.94 8.87
CA ASP A 144 4.85 20.66 8.49
C ASP A 144 4.38 19.23 8.80
N LYS A 145 5.25 18.40 9.36
CA LYS A 145 5.00 17.01 9.79
C LYS A 145 4.75 16.02 8.65
N VAL A 146 4.84 16.42 7.38
CA VAL A 146 4.60 15.50 6.26
C VAL A 146 5.46 15.82 5.06
N ALA A 147 6.09 14.78 4.50
CA ALA A 147 6.66 14.78 3.16
C ALA A 147 6.70 13.35 2.61
N VAL A 148 6.55 13.21 1.30
CA VAL A 148 6.59 11.93 0.59
C VAL A 148 7.64 11.99 -0.51
N ILE A 149 8.58 11.03 -0.51
CA ILE A 149 9.62 10.92 -1.55
C ILE A 149 9.55 9.57 -2.26
N GLY A 150 10.10 9.54 -3.47
CA GLY A 150 10.33 8.30 -4.21
C GLY A 150 11.43 7.44 -3.57
N GLN A 151 11.44 6.16 -3.84
CA GLN A 151 12.52 5.26 -3.40
C GLN A 151 13.80 5.55 -4.18
N SER A 152 14.92 5.71 -3.46
CA SER A 152 16.24 5.80 -4.12
C SER A 152 16.63 4.47 -4.77
N GLY A 153 17.38 4.54 -5.86
CA GLY A 153 17.82 3.35 -6.60
C GLY A 153 18.74 2.43 -5.80
N ASN A 154 19.38 2.93 -4.75
CA ASN A 154 20.32 2.19 -3.90
C ASN A 154 19.73 1.80 -2.53
N LEU A 155 18.42 1.97 -2.33
CA LEU A 155 17.75 1.47 -1.14
C LEU A 155 17.58 -0.05 -1.26
N THR A 156 18.14 -0.82 -0.32
CA THR A 156 18.04 -2.29 -0.26
C THR A 156 18.29 -2.99 -1.63
N PRO A 157 19.45 -2.81 -2.29
CA PRO A 157 19.70 -3.39 -3.61
C PRO A 157 19.64 -4.92 -3.60
N ALA A 158 19.97 -5.57 -2.50
CA ALA A 158 19.81 -7.02 -2.33
C ALA A 158 18.36 -7.44 -2.51
N ASP A 159 17.42 -6.73 -1.90
CA ASP A 159 15.99 -7.01 -2.04
C ASP A 159 15.53 -6.82 -3.49
N LYS A 160 15.95 -5.73 -4.15
CA LYS A 160 15.60 -5.47 -5.54
C LYS A 160 16.03 -6.62 -6.46
N LYS A 161 17.25 -7.13 -6.27
CA LYS A 161 17.81 -8.24 -7.04
C LYS A 161 17.10 -9.55 -6.73
N MET A 162 16.89 -9.85 -5.45
CA MET A 162 16.17 -11.04 -5.01
C MET A 162 14.71 -11.06 -5.48
N TYR A 163 14.02 -9.92 -5.41
CA TYR A 163 12.62 -9.84 -5.86
C TYR A 163 12.50 -10.11 -7.36
N ALA A 164 13.41 -9.54 -8.18
CA ALA A 164 13.44 -9.80 -9.61
C ALA A 164 13.67 -11.28 -9.94
N LEU A 165 14.50 -11.97 -9.16
CA LEU A 165 14.71 -13.42 -9.30
C LEU A 165 13.47 -14.20 -8.88
N ARG A 166 12.86 -13.85 -7.76
CA ARG A 166 11.68 -14.53 -7.23
C ARG A 166 10.48 -14.47 -8.17
N ASP A 167 10.33 -13.34 -8.86
CA ASP A 167 9.24 -13.09 -9.81
C ASP A 167 9.23 -14.13 -10.97
N VAL A 168 10.38 -14.66 -11.33
CA VAL A 168 10.54 -15.61 -12.43
C VAL A 168 10.90 -17.04 -11.99
N THR A 169 10.93 -17.33 -10.69
CA THR A 169 11.32 -18.64 -10.14
C THR A 169 10.25 -19.31 -9.27
N GLY A 170 9.02 -18.74 -9.21
CA GLY A 170 7.92 -19.30 -8.43
C GLY A 170 8.11 -19.23 -6.91
N THR A 171 8.90 -18.27 -6.40
CA THR A 171 9.20 -18.13 -4.98
C THR A 171 8.67 -16.82 -4.37
N VAL A 172 7.81 -16.10 -5.10
CA VAL A 172 7.22 -14.84 -4.61
C VAL A 172 6.38 -15.06 -3.35
N ASN A 173 5.59 -16.14 -3.29
CA ASN A 173 4.63 -16.40 -2.20
C ASN A 173 5.26 -16.94 -0.90
N SER A 174 6.58 -16.89 -0.77
CA SER A 174 7.27 -17.28 0.47
C SER A 174 7.09 -16.21 1.55
N ILE A 175 6.37 -16.52 2.63
CA ILE A 175 6.11 -15.59 3.73
C ILE A 175 7.39 -14.97 4.30
N PRO A 176 8.45 -15.72 4.67
CA PRO A 176 9.67 -15.11 5.19
C PRO A 176 10.32 -14.16 4.18
N LEU A 177 10.32 -14.48 2.90
CA LEU A 177 10.91 -13.64 1.85
C LEU A 177 10.07 -12.39 1.58
N ILE A 178 8.74 -12.48 1.64
CA ILE A 178 7.83 -11.31 1.55
C ILE A 178 8.05 -10.38 2.75
N ALA A 179 8.03 -10.95 3.96
CA ALA A 179 8.18 -10.18 5.20
C ALA A 179 9.52 -9.44 5.23
N SER A 180 10.62 -10.11 4.90
CA SER A 180 11.95 -9.49 4.85
C SER A 180 12.06 -8.43 3.76
N SER A 181 11.47 -8.66 2.59
CA SER A 181 11.44 -7.68 1.49
C SER A 181 10.71 -6.38 1.90
N ILE A 182 9.55 -6.49 2.52
CA ILE A 182 8.77 -5.33 2.98
C ILE A 182 9.51 -4.61 4.09
N MET A 183 9.90 -5.34 5.14
CA MET A 183 10.46 -4.75 6.35
C MET A 183 11.85 -4.15 6.12
N SER A 184 12.67 -4.72 5.25
CA SER A 184 13.99 -4.14 4.91
C SER A 184 13.86 -2.72 4.36
N LYS A 185 12.91 -2.48 3.46
CA LYS A 185 12.65 -1.14 2.90
C LYS A 185 12.16 -0.15 3.96
N LYS A 186 11.30 -0.58 4.86
CA LYS A 186 10.76 0.28 5.93
C LYS A 186 11.80 0.65 6.97
N ILE A 187 12.65 -0.31 7.32
CA ILE A 187 13.76 -0.08 8.26
C ILE A 187 14.84 0.80 7.60
N ALA A 188 15.21 0.52 6.35
CA ALA A 188 16.17 1.34 5.61
C ALA A 188 15.69 2.79 5.40
N ALA A 189 14.37 3.00 5.26
CA ALA A 189 13.76 4.32 5.18
C ALA A 189 13.78 5.10 6.51
N GLY A 190 14.19 4.49 7.63
CA GLY A 190 14.46 5.17 8.90
C GLY A 190 13.28 5.30 9.85
N ALA A 191 12.14 4.65 9.62
CA ALA A 191 10.99 4.71 10.52
C ALA A 191 11.32 4.18 11.92
N ASP A 192 10.83 4.86 12.97
CA ASP A 192 10.96 4.43 14.37
C ASP A 192 9.88 3.40 14.74
N ALA A 193 8.70 3.57 14.16
CA ALA A 193 7.55 2.70 14.35
C ALA A 193 6.84 2.44 13.00
N ILE A 194 6.17 1.29 12.88
CA ILE A 194 5.57 0.85 11.62
C ILE A 194 4.18 0.30 11.88
N VAL A 195 3.19 0.84 11.16
CA VAL A 195 1.84 0.29 11.08
C VAL A 195 1.69 -0.42 9.75
N LEU A 196 1.44 -1.72 9.81
CA LEU A 196 1.24 -2.57 8.64
C LEU A 196 -0.26 -2.75 8.37
N ASP A 197 -0.68 -2.45 7.16
CA ASP A 197 -2.02 -2.75 6.65
C ASP A 197 -1.92 -3.99 5.77
N VAL A 198 -2.19 -5.15 6.37
CA VAL A 198 -2.06 -6.46 5.70
C VAL A 198 -3.40 -6.81 5.09
N LYS A 199 -3.47 -6.76 3.76
CA LYS A 199 -4.68 -7.05 3.01
C LYS A 199 -4.93 -8.54 2.89
N THR A 200 -6.21 -8.95 3.00
CA THR A 200 -6.69 -10.31 2.76
C THR A 200 -7.86 -10.31 1.78
N GLY A 201 -7.98 -11.34 0.97
CA GLY A 201 -9.09 -11.50 0.01
C GLY A 201 -8.67 -11.48 -1.46
N ALA A 202 -9.64 -11.43 -2.37
CA ALA A 202 -9.43 -11.58 -3.82
C ALA A 202 -8.43 -10.57 -4.40
N GLY A 203 -8.51 -9.30 -3.98
CA GLY A 203 -7.62 -8.23 -4.45
C GLY A 203 -6.29 -8.13 -3.70
N ALA A 204 -6.06 -8.98 -2.70
CA ALA A 204 -4.86 -8.99 -1.90
C ALA A 204 -3.82 -10.00 -2.40
N PHE A 205 -2.57 -9.81 -1.96
CA PHE A 205 -1.53 -10.79 -2.15
C PHE A 205 -1.80 -12.06 -1.32
N MET A 206 -2.25 -11.89 -0.07
CA MET A 206 -2.72 -12.99 0.79
C MET A 206 -4.20 -13.26 0.52
N LYS A 207 -4.50 -14.46 0.04
CA LYS A 207 -5.87 -14.84 -0.37
C LYS A 207 -6.72 -15.34 0.79
N THR A 208 -6.10 -15.74 1.90
CA THR A 208 -6.77 -16.24 3.10
C THR A 208 -6.39 -15.41 4.33
N ASP A 209 -7.26 -15.39 5.33
CA ASP A 209 -6.99 -14.73 6.61
C ASP A 209 -5.80 -15.39 7.34
N GLU A 210 -5.66 -16.70 7.24
CA GLU A 210 -4.55 -17.45 7.83
C GLU A 210 -3.20 -17.02 7.26
N ASP A 211 -3.09 -16.89 5.92
CA ASP A 211 -1.87 -16.42 5.27
C ASP A 211 -1.56 -14.97 5.64
N ALA A 212 -2.59 -14.11 5.71
CA ALA A 212 -2.46 -12.73 6.13
C ALA A 212 -2.00 -12.62 7.59
N GLU A 213 -2.54 -13.43 8.50
CA GLU A 213 -2.09 -13.51 9.89
C GLU A 213 -0.64 -13.97 10.00
N ASN A 214 -0.26 -15.02 9.27
CA ASN A 214 1.10 -15.53 9.26
C ASN A 214 2.11 -14.48 8.75
N LEU A 215 1.77 -13.76 7.69
CA LEU A 215 2.59 -12.67 7.17
C LEU A 215 2.66 -11.50 8.17
N ALA A 216 1.54 -11.12 8.77
CA ALA A 216 1.48 -10.03 9.75
C ALA A 216 2.35 -10.34 10.98
N HIS A 217 2.24 -11.53 11.56
CA HIS A 217 3.09 -11.96 12.67
C HIS A 217 4.58 -11.96 12.28
N ALA A 218 4.93 -12.48 11.10
CA ALA A 218 6.32 -12.45 10.64
C ALA A 218 6.88 -11.04 10.57
N MET A 219 6.14 -10.10 9.98
CA MET A 219 6.58 -8.70 9.85
C MET A 219 6.63 -7.97 11.20
N VAL A 220 5.65 -8.16 12.07
CA VAL A 220 5.61 -7.55 13.42
C VAL A 220 6.81 -8.02 14.25
N ARG A 221 7.10 -9.33 14.24
CA ARG A 221 8.25 -9.88 14.95
C ARG A 221 9.58 -9.40 14.38
N ILE A 222 9.74 -9.30 13.07
CA ILE A 222 10.94 -8.70 12.46
C ILE A 222 11.14 -7.29 13.00
N GLY A 223 10.11 -6.43 12.91
CA GLY A 223 10.22 -5.05 13.35
C GLY A 223 10.56 -4.91 14.83
N ASN A 224 9.86 -5.64 15.69
CA ASN A 224 10.08 -5.60 17.13
C ASN A 224 11.47 -6.15 17.52
N ASN A 225 11.94 -7.22 16.86
CA ASN A 225 13.27 -7.80 17.12
C ASN A 225 14.42 -6.84 16.74
N VAL A 226 14.22 -5.94 15.80
CA VAL A 226 15.22 -4.95 15.40
C VAL A 226 14.98 -3.57 16.04
N GLY A 227 14.13 -3.49 17.05
CA GLY A 227 13.88 -2.27 17.84
C GLY A 227 12.99 -1.25 17.12
N ARG A 228 12.17 -1.68 16.14
CA ARG A 228 11.13 -0.85 15.50
C ARG A 228 9.77 -1.27 16.02
N ASN A 229 9.11 -0.37 16.75
CA ASN A 229 7.79 -0.65 17.32
C ASN A 229 6.78 -0.89 16.18
N THR A 230 6.42 -2.15 15.96
CA THR A 230 5.66 -2.58 14.77
C THR A 230 4.37 -3.27 15.19
N MET A 231 3.29 -2.94 14.49
CA MET A 231 2.00 -3.59 14.63
C MET A 231 1.32 -3.75 13.27
N ALA A 232 0.34 -4.62 13.18
CA ALA A 232 -0.39 -4.87 11.96
C ALA A 232 -1.91 -4.85 12.18
N VAL A 233 -2.61 -4.37 11.15
CA VAL A 233 -4.05 -4.48 10.98
C VAL A 233 -4.31 -5.36 9.76
N ILE A 234 -5.09 -6.43 9.91
CA ILE A 234 -5.55 -7.25 8.80
C ILE A 234 -6.87 -6.68 8.31
N SER A 235 -6.90 -6.27 7.05
CA SER A 235 -8.06 -5.61 6.45
C SER A 235 -8.53 -6.30 5.17
N ASP A 236 -9.84 -6.19 4.91
CA ASP A 236 -10.47 -6.79 3.74
C ASP A 236 -10.05 -6.14 2.43
N MET A 237 -9.79 -6.95 1.44
CA MET A 237 -9.59 -6.60 0.04
C MET A 237 -10.31 -7.58 -0.89
N SER A 238 -11.41 -8.17 -0.45
CA SER A 238 -12.27 -9.01 -1.28
C SER A 238 -12.96 -8.18 -2.37
N GLN A 239 -13.29 -6.93 -2.05
CA GLN A 239 -13.73 -5.89 -2.97
C GLN A 239 -12.75 -4.71 -2.94
N PRO A 240 -12.73 -3.82 -3.95
CA PRO A 240 -11.92 -2.60 -3.90
C PRO A 240 -12.24 -1.77 -2.66
N LEU A 241 -11.21 -1.16 -2.06
CA LEU A 241 -11.39 -0.22 -0.95
C LEU A 241 -11.86 1.13 -1.50
N GLY A 242 -12.81 1.77 -0.80
CA GLY A 242 -13.45 2.97 -1.33
C GLY A 242 -14.26 2.69 -2.59
N GLU A 243 -14.43 3.70 -3.41
CA GLU A 243 -15.23 3.66 -4.63
C GLU A 243 -14.38 3.92 -5.89
N ALA A 244 -13.33 4.72 -5.78
CA ALA A 244 -12.49 5.12 -6.90
C ALA A 244 -11.36 4.11 -7.19
N ILE A 245 -11.17 3.79 -8.46
CA ILE A 245 -10.06 2.97 -8.97
C ILE A 245 -9.47 3.68 -10.17
N GLY A 246 -8.34 4.36 -9.98
CA GLY A 246 -7.67 5.20 -10.98
C GLY A 246 -6.97 6.38 -10.32
N ASN A 247 -5.89 6.90 -10.93
CA ASN A 247 -4.96 7.80 -10.24
C ASN A 247 -5.61 9.12 -9.80
N ALA A 248 -6.11 9.93 -10.71
CA ALA A 248 -6.76 11.20 -10.38
C ALA A 248 -8.09 11.00 -9.63
N LEU A 249 -8.82 9.93 -9.93
CA LEU A 249 -10.08 9.60 -9.25
C LEU A 249 -9.83 9.32 -7.77
N GLU A 250 -8.76 8.60 -7.45
CA GLU A 250 -8.40 8.29 -6.06
C GLU A 250 -7.86 9.53 -5.32
N VAL A 251 -7.18 10.46 -5.99
CA VAL A 251 -6.83 11.76 -5.39
C VAL A 251 -8.09 12.54 -5.01
N LYS A 252 -9.09 12.57 -5.90
CA LYS A 252 -10.38 13.19 -5.60
C LYS A 252 -11.07 12.52 -4.40
N GLU A 253 -11.09 11.20 -4.36
CA GLU A 253 -11.66 10.46 -3.23
C GLU A 253 -10.92 10.75 -1.91
N ALA A 254 -9.59 10.90 -1.94
CA ALA A 254 -8.81 11.31 -0.76
C ALA A 254 -9.23 12.71 -0.27
N ILE A 255 -9.43 13.66 -1.19
CA ILE A 255 -9.92 14.99 -0.87
C ILE A 255 -11.31 14.93 -0.23
N ASP A 256 -12.23 14.16 -0.82
CA ASP A 256 -13.59 13.98 -0.31
C ASP A 256 -13.57 13.33 1.09
N THR A 257 -12.68 12.36 1.31
CA THR A 257 -12.50 11.71 2.63
C THR A 257 -11.98 12.70 3.68
N LEU A 258 -11.00 13.54 3.33
CA LEU A 258 -10.49 14.59 4.22
C LEU A 258 -11.51 15.71 4.49
N LYS A 259 -12.52 15.86 3.63
CA LYS A 259 -13.70 16.72 3.86
C LYS A 259 -14.78 16.07 4.72
N GLY A 260 -14.61 14.81 5.13
CA GLY A 260 -15.63 14.04 5.85
C GLY A 260 -16.76 13.52 4.95
N GLN A 261 -16.56 13.44 3.65
CA GLN A 261 -17.53 13.03 2.62
C GLN A 261 -17.08 11.79 1.85
N GLY A 262 -16.04 11.10 2.32
CA GLY A 262 -15.50 9.91 1.67
C GLY A 262 -16.32 8.64 1.90
N PRO A 263 -15.99 7.55 1.18
CA PRO A 263 -16.60 6.25 1.37
C PRO A 263 -16.44 5.74 2.80
N ALA A 264 -17.47 5.04 3.30
CA ALA A 264 -17.50 4.60 4.69
C ALA A 264 -16.37 3.63 5.06
N ASP A 265 -16.07 2.68 4.17
CA ASP A 265 -15.02 1.68 4.37
C ASP A 265 -13.61 2.33 4.38
N LEU A 266 -13.32 3.22 3.43
CA LEU A 266 -12.07 3.96 3.40
C LEU A 266 -11.92 4.85 4.64
N THR A 267 -12.97 5.59 5.00
CA THR A 267 -12.99 6.46 6.18
C THR A 267 -12.73 5.66 7.46
N GLU A 268 -13.41 4.53 7.63
CA GLU A 268 -13.23 3.68 8.81
C GLU A 268 -11.80 3.11 8.87
N LEU A 269 -11.28 2.59 7.76
CA LEU A 269 -9.95 2.01 7.75
C LEU A 269 -8.86 3.05 8.06
N VAL A 270 -8.96 4.27 7.52
CA VAL A 270 -7.98 5.32 7.82
C VAL A 270 -8.07 5.78 9.27
N LEU A 271 -9.24 5.78 9.88
CA LEU A 271 -9.38 6.07 11.32
C LEU A 271 -8.77 4.97 12.18
N VAL A 272 -8.94 3.70 11.82
CA VAL A 272 -8.31 2.56 12.52
C VAL A 272 -6.79 2.64 12.41
N LEU A 273 -6.25 2.72 11.20
CA LEU A 273 -4.80 2.79 10.95
C LEU A 273 -4.18 4.07 11.56
N GLY A 274 -4.84 5.20 11.39
CA GLY A 274 -4.41 6.49 11.92
C GLY A 274 -4.37 6.50 13.45
N SER A 275 -5.35 5.90 14.12
CA SER A 275 -5.37 5.80 15.59
C SER A 275 -4.17 5.01 16.09
N GLN A 276 -3.79 3.93 15.44
CA GLN A 276 -2.58 3.18 15.77
C GLN A 276 -1.32 4.05 15.58
N MET A 277 -1.22 4.78 14.46
CA MET A 277 -0.09 5.67 14.21
C MET A 277 0.04 6.76 15.28
N VAL A 278 -1.07 7.37 15.68
CA VAL A 278 -1.13 8.45 16.68
C VAL A 278 -0.69 7.95 18.06
N VAL A 279 -1.12 6.75 18.47
CA VAL A 279 -0.71 6.12 19.73
C VAL A 279 0.77 5.74 19.69
N LEU A 280 1.27 5.12 18.61
CA LEU A 280 2.68 4.78 18.44
C LEU A 280 3.58 6.02 18.44
N ALA A 281 3.10 7.14 17.90
CA ALA A 281 3.79 8.42 17.94
C ALA A 281 3.71 9.14 19.30
N LYS A 282 3.02 8.55 20.29
CA LYS A 282 2.77 9.14 21.63
C LYS A 282 2.04 10.49 21.58
N GLN A 283 1.19 10.70 20.58
CA GLN A 283 0.31 11.87 20.46
C GLN A 283 -1.05 11.64 21.13
N ALA A 284 -1.36 10.43 21.54
CA ALA A 284 -2.50 10.04 22.37
C ALA A 284 -2.11 8.83 23.26
N GLU A 285 -2.80 8.68 24.38
CA GLU A 285 -2.57 7.55 25.29
C GLU A 285 -3.38 6.30 24.90
N THR A 286 -4.56 6.52 24.29
CA THR A 286 -5.48 5.45 23.92
C THR A 286 -5.92 5.57 22.46
N LEU A 287 -6.41 4.45 21.90
CA LEU A 287 -6.96 4.44 20.55
C LEU A 287 -8.22 5.30 20.43
N ASP A 288 -9.05 5.34 21.47
CA ASP A 288 -10.27 6.17 21.48
C ASP A 288 -9.94 7.67 21.48
N GLU A 289 -8.93 8.08 22.27
CA GLU A 289 -8.42 9.45 22.25
C GLU A 289 -7.83 9.80 20.88
N ALA A 290 -7.01 8.90 20.32
CA ALA A 290 -6.42 9.08 19.00
C ALA A 290 -7.50 9.23 17.92
N ARG A 291 -8.49 8.37 17.93
CA ARG A 291 -9.62 8.41 16.99
C ARG A 291 -10.41 9.71 17.11
N ALA A 292 -10.69 10.17 18.32
CA ALA A 292 -11.39 11.43 18.55
C ALA A 292 -10.60 12.63 17.98
N LYS A 293 -9.27 12.67 18.16
CA LYS A 293 -8.42 13.71 17.58
C LYS A 293 -8.42 13.68 16.05
N LEU A 294 -8.42 12.50 15.44
CA LEU A 294 -8.48 12.35 13.98
C LEU A 294 -9.81 12.84 13.41
N ILE A 295 -10.91 12.48 14.06
CA ILE A 295 -12.25 12.94 13.67
C ILE A 295 -12.33 14.48 13.80
N GLU A 296 -11.85 15.05 14.90
CA GLU A 296 -11.82 16.49 15.13
C GLU A 296 -11.11 17.26 14.01
N VAL A 297 -9.93 16.80 13.57
CA VAL A 297 -9.18 17.49 12.50
C VAL A 297 -9.78 17.30 11.10
N ILE A 298 -10.61 16.29 10.89
CA ILE A 298 -11.45 16.17 9.69
C ILE A 298 -12.59 17.20 9.77
N GLU A 299 -13.34 17.20 10.87
CA GLU A 299 -14.54 18.04 11.04
C GLU A 299 -14.21 19.54 11.02
N ASN A 300 -13.11 19.95 11.63
CA ASN A 300 -12.69 21.35 11.66
C ASN A 300 -11.88 21.81 10.43
N GLY A 301 -11.58 20.90 9.48
CA GLY A 301 -10.86 21.18 8.23
C GLY A 301 -9.33 21.21 8.35
N ALA A 302 -8.75 20.98 9.53
CA ALA A 302 -7.30 21.04 9.73
C ALA A 302 -6.55 19.95 8.91
N ALA A 303 -7.14 18.77 8.76
CA ALA A 303 -6.58 17.70 7.94
C ALA A 303 -6.53 18.09 6.45
N LEU A 304 -7.57 18.74 5.95
CA LEU A 304 -7.65 19.23 4.58
C LEU A 304 -6.63 20.35 4.32
N GLU A 305 -6.49 21.28 5.24
CA GLU A 305 -5.47 22.35 5.16
C GLU A 305 -4.05 21.76 5.24
N LYS A 306 -3.84 20.71 6.02
CA LYS A 306 -2.57 19.97 6.05
C LYS A 306 -2.29 19.31 4.69
N PHE A 307 -3.29 18.78 4.01
CA PHE A 307 -3.14 18.23 2.67
C PHE A 307 -2.74 19.32 1.65
N LYS A 308 -3.38 20.50 1.67
CA LYS A 308 -2.98 21.64 0.84
C LYS A 308 -1.53 22.05 1.09
N THR A 309 -1.14 22.13 2.37
CA THR A 309 0.24 22.44 2.77
C THR A 309 1.23 21.41 2.22
N PHE A 310 0.93 20.13 2.37
CA PHE A 310 1.73 19.03 1.83
C PHE A 310 1.93 19.16 0.32
N LEU A 311 0.85 19.38 -0.43
CA LEU A 311 0.91 19.52 -1.88
C LEU A 311 1.77 20.74 -2.28
N SER A 312 1.51 21.91 -1.70
CA SER A 312 2.24 23.14 -1.99
C SER A 312 3.73 23.03 -1.67
N ASN A 313 4.08 22.38 -0.57
CA ASN A 313 5.48 22.19 -0.15
C ASN A 313 6.29 21.37 -1.15
N GLN A 314 5.64 20.50 -1.91
CA GLN A 314 6.28 19.68 -2.93
C GLN A 314 5.94 20.14 -4.36
N GLY A 315 5.55 21.41 -4.52
CA GLY A 315 5.35 22.08 -5.81
C GLY A 315 4.02 21.78 -6.49
N GLY A 316 3.15 20.97 -5.87
CA GLY A 316 1.85 20.60 -6.42
C GLY A 316 0.82 21.72 -6.37
N ASP A 317 -0.06 21.78 -7.36
CA ASP A 317 -1.19 22.72 -7.35
C ASP A 317 -2.21 22.33 -6.27
N ALA A 318 -2.11 22.96 -5.09
CA ALA A 318 -3.03 22.73 -3.98
C ALA A 318 -4.46 23.22 -4.26
N SER A 319 -4.67 24.03 -5.30
CA SER A 319 -6.02 24.50 -5.66
C SER A 319 -6.96 23.39 -6.11
N ILE A 320 -6.43 22.21 -6.48
CA ILE A 320 -7.22 21.00 -6.79
C ILE A 320 -8.12 20.56 -5.63
N VAL A 321 -7.78 20.94 -4.40
CA VAL A 321 -8.58 20.62 -3.21
C VAL A 321 -9.93 21.33 -3.23
N ASP A 322 -9.93 22.58 -3.69
CA ASP A 322 -11.15 23.38 -3.85
C ASP A 322 -11.74 23.26 -5.27
N HIS A 323 -10.89 22.89 -6.24
CA HIS A 323 -11.19 22.80 -7.66
C HIS A 323 -10.75 21.43 -8.23
N PRO A 324 -11.39 20.32 -7.82
CA PRO A 324 -11.00 18.97 -8.24
C PRO A 324 -11.18 18.73 -9.76
N GLU A 325 -11.91 19.57 -10.45
CA GLU A 325 -12.02 19.59 -11.92
C GLU A 325 -10.70 19.90 -12.63
N LYS A 326 -9.70 20.44 -11.92
CA LYS A 326 -8.34 20.65 -12.45
C LYS A 326 -7.50 19.37 -12.51
N LEU A 327 -7.88 18.32 -11.79
CA LEU A 327 -7.26 17.02 -11.94
C LEU A 327 -7.48 16.49 -13.37
N PRO A 328 -6.63 15.60 -13.89
CA PRO A 328 -6.83 14.98 -15.20
C PRO A 328 -8.24 14.40 -15.35
N GLN A 329 -8.91 14.74 -16.45
CA GLN A 329 -10.28 14.35 -16.73
C GLN A 329 -10.34 13.43 -17.96
N ALA A 330 -11.04 12.30 -17.85
CA ALA A 330 -11.33 11.44 -18.98
C ALA A 330 -12.40 12.06 -19.89
N LYS A 331 -12.35 11.74 -21.18
CA LYS A 331 -13.28 12.28 -22.19
C LYS A 331 -14.71 11.78 -22.03
N TYR A 332 -14.86 10.54 -21.59
CA TYR A 332 -16.15 9.86 -21.51
C TYR A 332 -16.40 9.34 -20.10
N GLN A 333 -17.66 9.45 -19.68
CA GLN A 333 -18.20 8.80 -18.50
C GLN A 333 -19.30 7.86 -18.95
N ILE A 334 -19.11 6.56 -18.75
CA ILE A 334 -19.97 5.52 -19.30
C ILE A 334 -20.51 4.67 -18.18
N GLU A 335 -21.83 4.64 -18.02
CA GLU A 335 -22.49 3.87 -16.98
C GLU A 335 -22.55 2.38 -17.33
N VAL A 336 -22.40 1.54 -16.31
CA VAL A 336 -22.59 0.09 -16.38
C VAL A 336 -23.82 -0.27 -15.54
N PRO A 337 -25.01 -0.35 -16.16
CA PRO A 337 -26.24 -0.59 -15.42
C PRO A 337 -26.37 -2.03 -14.96
N ALA A 338 -27.00 -2.25 -13.80
CA ALA A 338 -27.37 -3.58 -13.32
C ALA A 338 -28.37 -4.25 -14.27
N LYS A 339 -28.14 -5.52 -14.60
CA LYS A 339 -29.04 -6.32 -15.46
C LYS A 339 -30.24 -6.91 -14.71
N THR A 340 -30.17 -6.95 -13.39
CA THR A 340 -31.22 -7.50 -12.52
C THR A 340 -31.27 -6.72 -11.21
N SER A 341 -32.41 -6.77 -10.52
CA SER A 341 -32.55 -6.25 -9.16
C SER A 341 -32.09 -7.28 -8.12
N GLY A 342 -31.60 -6.83 -6.97
CA GLY A 342 -31.18 -7.67 -5.85
C GLY A 342 -30.20 -6.97 -4.94
N PHE A 343 -29.24 -7.71 -4.42
CA PHE A 343 -28.13 -7.19 -3.62
C PHE A 343 -26.80 -7.57 -4.27
N VAL A 344 -25.84 -6.65 -4.29
CA VAL A 344 -24.48 -6.97 -4.74
C VAL A 344 -23.87 -7.94 -3.75
N SER A 345 -23.61 -9.16 -4.21
CA SER A 345 -23.12 -10.26 -3.37
C SER A 345 -21.62 -10.50 -3.51
N GLN A 346 -21.02 -10.06 -4.61
CA GLN A 346 -19.57 -10.18 -4.84
C GLN A 346 -19.09 -9.07 -5.78
N ILE A 347 -17.91 -8.55 -5.49
CA ILE A 347 -17.09 -7.73 -6.38
C ILE A 347 -15.67 -8.29 -6.29
N VAL A 348 -15.15 -8.88 -7.37
CA VAL A 348 -13.81 -9.48 -7.36
C VAL A 348 -12.77 -8.39 -7.57
N ALA A 349 -12.11 -7.97 -6.49
CA ALA A 349 -11.31 -6.75 -6.47
C ALA A 349 -10.17 -6.72 -7.50
N ASP A 350 -9.37 -7.78 -7.63
CA ASP A 350 -8.26 -7.85 -8.58
C ASP A 350 -8.76 -7.75 -10.04
N GLU A 351 -9.89 -8.37 -10.38
CA GLU A 351 -10.48 -8.31 -11.70
C GLU A 351 -11.02 -6.91 -12.05
N ILE A 352 -11.56 -6.20 -11.05
CA ILE A 352 -11.95 -4.79 -11.21
C ILE A 352 -10.72 -3.89 -11.37
N GLY A 353 -9.64 -4.18 -10.64
CA GLY A 353 -8.35 -3.53 -10.84
C GLY A 353 -7.79 -3.76 -12.26
N ILE A 354 -7.88 -4.98 -12.78
CA ILE A 354 -7.49 -5.31 -14.15
C ILE A 354 -8.38 -4.57 -15.17
N ALA A 355 -9.67 -4.42 -14.91
CA ALA A 355 -10.57 -3.64 -15.76
C ALA A 355 -10.10 -2.16 -15.84
N ALA A 356 -9.69 -1.56 -14.74
CA ALA A 356 -9.10 -0.22 -14.74
C ALA A 356 -7.74 -0.17 -15.47
N MET A 357 -6.90 -1.20 -15.32
CA MET A 357 -5.64 -1.31 -16.05
C MET A 357 -5.83 -1.39 -17.57
N ILE A 358 -6.85 -2.10 -18.05
CA ILE A 358 -7.19 -2.17 -19.48
C ILE A 358 -7.54 -0.78 -20.06
N LEU A 359 -8.13 0.11 -19.24
CA LEU A 359 -8.37 1.51 -19.61
C LEU A 359 -7.09 2.35 -19.69
N GLY A 360 -6.00 1.88 -19.10
CA GLY A 360 -4.73 2.61 -19.00
C GLY A 360 -4.43 3.17 -17.62
N ALA A 361 -5.21 2.84 -16.56
CA ALA A 361 -4.97 3.33 -15.21
C ALA A 361 -3.80 2.63 -14.49
N GLY A 362 -3.32 1.51 -15.01
CA GLY A 362 -2.20 0.73 -14.48
C GLY A 362 -1.22 0.33 -15.57
N ARG A 363 -0.12 -0.37 -15.18
CA ARG A 363 0.93 -0.85 -16.09
C ARG A 363 0.84 -2.35 -16.27
N ALA A 364 0.61 -2.82 -17.49
CA ALA A 364 0.77 -4.24 -17.82
C ALA A 364 2.27 -4.59 -17.94
N THR A 365 3.08 -3.65 -18.44
CA THR A 365 4.54 -3.75 -18.51
C THR A 365 5.20 -2.53 -17.87
N LYS A 366 6.51 -2.61 -17.55
CA LYS A 366 7.24 -1.48 -16.94
C LYS A 366 7.37 -0.27 -17.86
N GLU A 367 7.27 -0.48 -19.15
CA GLU A 367 7.41 0.52 -20.20
C GLU A 367 6.10 1.26 -20.48
N ASP A 368 4.96 0.76 -19.97
CA ASP A 368 3.65 1.36 -20.20
C ASP A 368 3.54 2.74 -19.51
N GLU A 369 3.05 3.70 -20.26
CA GLU A 369 2.64 5.00 -19.73
C GLU A 369 1.26 4.89 -19.09
N ILE A 370 1.11 5.44 -17.89
CA ILE A 370 -0.17 5.48 -17.19
C ILE A 370 -1.00 6.68 -17.69
N ASN A 371 -2.26 6.42 -18.02
CA ASN A 371 -3.26 7.48 -18.20
C ASN A 371 -3.85 7.86 -16.84
N LEU A 372 -3.49 9.02 -16.34
CA LEU A 372 -3.88 9.49 -15.01
C LEU A 372 -5.37 9.86 -14.89
N ALA A 373 -6.06 10.07 -16.02
CA ALA A 373 -7.45 10.52 -16.07
C ALA A 373 -8.48 9.39 -16.03
N VAL A 374 -8.08 8.18 -16.44
CA VAL A 374 -9.00 7.05 -16.62
C VAL A 374 -9.13 6.18 -15.38
N GLY A 375 -10.20 5.42 -15.31
CA GLY A 375 -10.46 4.50 -14.21
C GLY A 375 -11.93 4.13 -14.07
N LEU A 376 -12.26 3.65 -12.88
CA LEU A 376 -13.61 3.20 -12.53
C LEU A 376 -14.07 3.91 -11.24
N MET A 377 -15.37 4.13 -11.14
CA MET A 377 -16.02 4.55 -9.90
C MET A 377 -17.12 3.54 -9.57
N LEU A 378 -16.96 2.81 -8.48
CA LEU A 378 -18.00 1.93 -7.97
C LEU A 378 -19.19 2.76 -7.50
N ARG A 379 -20.40 2.36 -7.87
CA ARG A 379 -21.65 2.98 -7.42
C ARG A 379 -22.37 2.12 -6.40
N LYS A 380 -21.95 0.88 -6.29
CA LYS A 380 -22.46 -0.11 -5.35
C LYS A 380 -21.31 -0.90 -4.75
N LYS A 381 -21.46 -1.26 -3.49
CA LYS A 381 -20.53 -2.11 -2.75
C LYS A 381 -21.21 -3.43 -2.38
N VAL A 382 -20.45 -4.43 -1.98
CA VAL A 382 -21.03 -5.70 -1.48
C VAL A 382 -21.93 -5.43 -0.29
N GLY A 383 -23.16 -5.94 -0.34
CA GLY A 383 -24.24 -5.68 0.63
C GLY A 383 -25.27 -4.65 0.20
N ASP A 384 -24.96 -3.81 -0.80
CA ASP A 384 -25.86 -2.77 -1.29
C ASP A 384 -27.01 -3.36 -2.09
N ALA A 385 -28.21 -2.83 -1.89
CA ALA A 385 -29.37 -3.09 -2.74
C ALA A 385 -29.21 -2.36 -4.10
N VAL A 386 -29.60 -3.02 -5.17
CA VAL A 386 -29.57 -2.47 -6.51
C VAL A 386 -30.85 -2.85 -7.27
N LYS A 387 -31.36 -1.91 -8.07
CA LYS A 387 -32.46 -2.16 -9.01
C LYS A 387 -31.93 -2.34 -10.42
N GLU A 388 -32.63 -3.12 -11.22
CA GLU A 388 -32.34 -3.22 -12.66
C GLU A 388 -32.29 -1.82 -13.29
N GLY A 389 -31.25 -1.55 -14.06
CA GLY A 389 -30.96 -0.26 -14.69
C GLY A 389 -30.19 0.74 -13.82
N GLU A 390 -30.07 0.55 -12.50
CA GLU A 390 -29.17 1.38 -11.67
C GLU A 390 -27.71 1.11 -12.00
N SER A 391 -26.88 2.16 -11.95
CA SER A 391 -25.45 2.02 -12.22
C SER A 391 -24.74 1.21 -11.14
N LEU A 392 -23.98 0.20 -11.56
CA LEU A 392 -23.03 -0.53 -10.73
C LEU A 392 -21.68 0.16 -10.69
N VAL A 393 -21.23 0.65 -11.84
CA VAL A 393 -19.92 1.26 -12.05
C VAL A 393 -20.05 2.35 -13.09
N THR A 394 -19.36 3.48 -12.89
CA THR A 394 -19.10 4.47 -13.94
C THR A 394 -17.68 4.25 -14.45
N ILE A 395 -17.52 4.05 -15.75
CA ILE A 395 -16.25 3.95 -16.46
C ILE A 395 -15.82 5.35 -16.91
N PHE A 396 -14.59 5.75 -16.56
CA PHE A 396 -13.94 6.96 -17.03
C PHE A 396 -12.90 6.56 -18.08
N ALA A 397 -13.12 6.93 -19.33
CA ALA A 397 -12.31 6.48 -20.47
C ALA A 397 -12.03 7.61 -21.47
N ASP A 398 -10.95 7.47 -22.24
CA ASP A 398 -10.63 8.36 -23.36
C ASP A 398 -11.12 7.85 -24.70
N GLN A 399 -11.71 6.67 -24.73
CA GLN A 399 -12.36 6.04 -25.87
C GLN A 399 -13.80 5.69 -25.54
N GLU A 400 -14.68 5.76 -26.54
CA GLU A 400 -16.11 5.47 -26.35
C GLU A 400 -16.40 3.97 -26.31
N ASP A 401 -15.65 3.18 -27.08
CA ASP A 401 -15.77 1.72 -27.08
C ASP A 401 -15.01 1.11 -25.92
N VAL A 402 -15.78 0.66 -24.91
CA VAL A 402 -15.29 0.03 -23.67
C VAL A 402 -16.02 -1.30 -23.39
N GLU A 403 -16.51 -1.96 -24.43
CA GLU A 403 -17.32 -3.18 -24.27
C GLU A 403 -16.54 -4.33 -23.61
N ASN A 404 -15.23 -4.44 -23.84
CA ASN A 404 -14.35 -5.39 -23.15
C ASN A 404 -14.26 -5.11 -21.65
N VAL A 405 -14.23 -3.85 -21.24
CA VAL A 405 -14.20 -3.42 -19.83
C VAL A 405 -15.56 -3.70 -19.18
N LYS A 406 -16.67 -3.37 -19.86
CA LYS A 406 -18.03 -3.69 -19.38
C LYS A 406 -18.23 -5.19 -19.18
N ALA A 407 -17.80 -6.00 -20.15
CA ALA A 407 -17.89 -7.45 -20.06
C ALA A 407 -17.16 -7.96 -18.80
N LYS A 408 -15.93 -7.49 -18.57
CA LYS A 408 -15.14 -7.86 -17.40
C LYS A 408 -15.80 -7.43 -16.09
N ILE A 409 -16.41 -6.23 -16.04
CA ILE A 409 -17.15 -5.77 -14.86
C ILE A 409 -18.35 -6.70 -14.59
N TYR A 410 -19.14 -7.04 -15.62
CA TYR A 410 -20.29 -7.93 -15.45
C TYR A 410 -19.92 -9.36 -15.03
N GLU A 411 -18.78 -9.86 -15.47
CA GLU A 411 -18.27 -11.18 -15.06
C GLU A 411 -17.87 -11.23 -13.58
N ASN A 412 -17.49 -10.08 -13.00
CA ASN A 412 -16.85 -9.99 -11.69
C ASN A 412 -17.68 -9.23 -10.64
N ILE A 413 -18.90 -8.80 -10.98
CA ILE A 413 -19.89 -8.28 -10.04
C ILE A 413 -21.11 -9.19 -10.07
N GLN A 414 -21.44 -9.80 -8.94
CA GLN A 414 -22.60 -10.69 -8.81
C GLN A 414 -23.72 -10.03 -8.00
N ILE A 415 -24.96 -10.30 -8.42
CA ILE A 415 -26.18 -9.86 -7.73
C ILE A 415 -26.96 -11.11 -7.30
N SER A 416 -27.46 -11.12 -6.09
CA SER A 416 -28.26 -12.21 -5.52
C SER A 416 -29.43 -11.68 -4.70
N ASP A 417 -30.28 -12.58 -4.19
CA ASP A 417 -31.46 -12.20 -3.39
C ASP A 417 -31.10 -11.61 -2.02
N HIS A 418 -29.89 -11.88 -1.54
CA HIS A 418 -29.36 -11.32 -0.30
C HIS A 418 -27.83 -11.30 -0.34
N ALA A 419 -27.22 -10.37 0.39
CA ALA A 419 -25.79 -10.27 0.57
C ALA A 419 -25.46 -9.66 1.94
N ILE A 420 -24.24 -9.93 2.41
CA ILE A 420 -23.71 -9.36 3.65
C ILE A 420 -22.40 -8.65 3.30
N ALA A 421 -22.27 -7.41 3.73
CA ALA A 421 -21.03 -6.66 3.60
C ALA A 421 -19.88 -7.39 4.31
N PRO A 422 -18.67 -7.45 3.72
CA PRO A 422 -17.53 -8.07 4.36
C PRO A 422 -17.10 -7.30 5.61
N THR A 423 -16.50 -8.01 6.56
CA THR A 423 -15.86 -7.39 7.72
C THR A 423 -14.63 -6.63 7.26
N LEU A 424 -14.57 -5.33 7.50
CA LEU A 424 -13.48 -4.47 7.01
C LEU A 424 -12.16 -4.75 7.72
N VAL A 425 -12.18 -4.85 9.05
CA VAL A 425 -11.00 -5.12 9.88
C VAL A 425 -11.17 -6.49 10.54
N HIS A 426 -10.34 -7.43 10.15
CA HIS A 426 -10.41 -8.80 10.64
C HIS A 426 -9.70 -8.96 11.98
N LYS A 427 -8.50 -8.36 12.12
CA LYS A 427 -7.67 -8.53 13.30
C LYS A 427 -6.62 -7.42 13.45
N VAL A 428 -6.21 -7.17 14.68
CA VAL A 428 -5.06 -6.33 15.02
C VAL A 428 -4.01 -7.19 15.70
N ILE A 429 -2.75 -7.09 15.28
CA ILE A 429 -1.61 -7.87 15.76
C ILE A 429 -0.54 -6.93 16.27
N THR A 430 -0.13 -7.10 17.53
CA THR A 430 0.86 -6.26 18.21
C THR A 430 2.10 -7.04 18.67
N GLU A 431 2.07 -8.39 18.57
CA GLU A 431 3.12 -9.30 19.04
C GLU A 431 3.43 -10.41 18.01
#